data_e320c1bfd85c62e2c4ffd6ec48287182
#
_entry.id   e320c1bfd85c62e2c4ffd6ec48287182
#
_cell.length_a   1.000
_cell.length_b   1.000
_cell.length_c   1.000
_cell.angle_alpha   90.00
_cell.angle_beta   90.00
_cell.angle_gamma   90.00
#
_symmetry.space_group_name_H-M   'P 1'
#
loop_
_entity.id
_entity.type
_entity.pdbx_description
1 polymer ?
#
loop_
_entity_poly.entity_id
_entity_poly.type
_entity_poly.pdbx_seq_one_letter_code
_entity_poly.pdbx_strand_id
1 'polypeptide(L)'
;GIQYNIIPKRFYVRTGLLYNYNKVKLWKTIYHHSLYAMGHIVYQHKGLRARAGFLTQPERIDNQTGRISNTTVNIDMSVSYSIDNWNFRLLYNNPYRLKYSEKIDLGLYQQTLSASAPYKYDNVGLITVSYRFNYGKKKHKFDNTEVIDVNQTTISK
;
A
#
# COMPACT_ATOMS: atom_id res chain seq x y z
N GLY A 1 0.66 9.24 -10.33
CA GLY A 1 0.88 7.87 -10.82
C GLY A 1 0.30 7.68 -12.21
N ILE A 2 0.86 6.77 -12.93
CA ILE A 2 0.46 6.44 -14.30
C ILE A 2 -0.06 4.99 -14.31
N GLN A 3 -1.16 4.76 -15.01
CA GLN A 3 -1.68 3.42 -15.27
C GLN A 3 -1.64 3.15 -16.78
N TYR A 4 -1.07 2.02 -17.16
CA TYR A 4 -1.04 1.53 -18.53
C TYR A 4 -1.77 0.19 -18.63
N ASN A 5 -2.76 0.10 -19.52
CA ASN A 5 -3.52 -1.11 -19.77
C ASN A 5 -2.89 -1.87 -20.95
N ILE A 6 -2.19 -2.97 -20.65
CA ILE A 6 -1.57 -3.83 -21.65
C ILE A 6 -2.65 -4.62 -22.40
N ILE A 7 -3.59 -5.19 -21.67
CA ILE A 7 -4.78 -5.83 -22.22
C ILE A 7 -5.99 -5.17 -21.56
N PRO A 8 -6.87 -4.49 -22.30
CA PRO A 8 -8.02 -3.80 -21.75
C PRO A 8 -8.83 -4.70 -20.81
N LYS A 9 -9.16 -4.19 -19.61
CA LYS A 9 -9.92 -4.87 -18.55
C LYS A 9 -9.32 -6.18 -18.02
N ARG A 10 -8.15 -6.61 -18.49
CA ARG A 10 -7.54 -7.89 -18.06
C ARG A 10 -6.16 -7.74 -17.45
N PHE A 11 -5.31 -6.92 -18.05
CA PHE A 11 -3.92 -6.80 -17.62
C PHE A 11 -3.49 -5.33 -17.65
N TYR A 12 -3.09 -4.81 -16.49
CA TYR A 12 -2.58 -3.46 -16.38
C TYR A 12 -1.41 -3.36 -15.41
N VAL A 13 -0.61 -2.35 -15.65
CA VAL A 13 0.50 -1.93 -14.79
C VAL A 13 0.19 -0.53 -14.28
N ARG A 14 0.40 -0.31 -12.99
CA ARG A 14 0.29 1.02 -12.39
C ARG A 14 1.60 1.35 -11.68
N THR A 15 2.11 2.55 -11.91
CA THR A 15 3.33 3.05 -11.29
C THR A 15 3.10 4.42 -10.70
N GLY A 16 3.86 4.77 -9.68
CA GLY A 16 3.82 6.09 -9.05
C GLY A 16 5.17 6.44 -8.47
N LEU A 17 5.49 7.73 -8.55
CA LEU A 17 6.65 8.33 -7.91
C LEU A 17 6.16 9.46 -7.03
N LEU A 18 6.74 9.57 -5.83
CA LEU A 18 6.52 10.67 -4.90
C LEU A 18 7.88 11.13 -4.38
N TYR A 19 8.17 12.40 -4.58
CA TYR A 19 9.35 13.03 -4.03
C TYR A 19 8.97 13.82 -2.77
N ASN A 20 9.74 13.60 -1.70
CA ASN A 20 9.62 14.36 -0.46
C ASN A 20 10.90 15.13 -0.19
N TYR A 21 10.71 16.37 0.23
CA TYR A 21 11.76 17.23 0.75
C TYR A 21 11.43 17.60 2.19
N ASN A 22 12.36 17.35 3.10
CA ASN A 22 12.24 17.73 4.51
C ASN A 22 13.41 18.61 4.92
N LYS A 23 13.09 19.69 5.64
CA LYS A 23 14.06 20.57 6.30
C LYS A 23 13.83 20.50 7.80
N VAL A 24 14.76 19.92 8.51
CA VAL A 24 14.69 19.75 9.96
C VAL A 24 15.70 20.67 10.62
N LYS A 25 15.23 21.52 11.54
CA LYS A 25 16.04 22.42 12.35
C LYS A 25 16.18 21.85 13.75
N LEU A 26 17.34 21.35 14.06
CA LEU A 26 17.74 20.91 15.39
C LEU A 26 18.96 21.73 15.84
N TRP A 27 19.95 21.08 16.45
CA TRP A 27 21.27 21.66 16.72
C TRP A 27 22.06 22.03 15.44
N LYS A 28 21.70 21.42 14.30
CA LYS A 28 22.05 21.83 12.93
C LYS A 28 20.82 21.74 12.02
N THR A 29 20.89 22.41 10.88
CA THR A 29 19.85 22.25 9.84
C THR A 29 20.19 21.05 8.98
N ILE A 30 19.26 20.09 8.91
CA ILE A 30 19.36 18.88 8.08
C ILE A 30 18.41 19.01 6.92
N TYR A 31 18.93 18.83 5.72
CA TYR A 31 18.15 18.76 4.49
C TYR A 31 18.05 17.30 4.07
N HIS A 32 16.84 16.80 3.90
CA HIS A 32 16.62 15.40 3.56
C HIS A 32 15.71 15.28 2.34
N HIS A 33 16.16 14.51 1.37
CA HIS A 33 15.45 14.25 0.13
C HIS A 33 15.13 12.76 0.07
N SER A 34 13.88 12.41 -0.25
CA SER A 34 13.47 11.02 -0.40
C SER A 34 12.55 10.82 -1.60
N LEU A 35 12.79 9.75 -2.35
CA LEU A 35 12.01 9.35 -3.50
C LEU A 35 11.30 8.03 -3.22
N TYR A 36 9.99 8.06 -3.19
CA TYR A 36 9.15 6.87 -3.09
C TYR A 36 8.77 6.40 -4.50
N ALA A 37 9.02 5.14 -4.78
CA ALA A 37 8.53 4.49 -5.98
C ALA A 37 7.59 3.36 -5.59
N MET A 38 6.45 3.30 -6.26
CA MET A 38 5.50 2.20 -6.12
C MET A 38 5.10 1.70 -7.50
N GLY A 39 4.82 0.42 -7.57
CA GLY A 39 4.31 -0.18 -8.78
C GLY A 39 3.57 -1.46 -8.49
N HIS A 40 2.57 -1.76 -9.31
CA HIS A 40 1.93 -3.06 -9.28
C HIS A 40 1.45 -3.47 -10.66
N ILE A 41 1.45 -4.76 -10.85
CA ILE A 41 0.95 -5.46 -12.02
C ILE A 41 -0.30 -6.20 -11.58
N VAL A 42 -1.38 -6.08 -12.34
CA VAL A 42 -2.63 -6.77 -12.08
C VAL A 42 -3.07 -7.51 -13.32
N TYR A 43 -3.38 -8.79 -13.14
CA TYR A 43 -4.07 -9.61 -14.12
C TYR A 43 -5.43 -10.01 -13.55
N GLN A 44 -6.47 -9.94 -14.37
CA GLN A 44 -7.81 -10.39 -13.99
C GLN A 44 -8.55 -11.02 -15.17
N HIS A 45 -9.10 -12.20 -14.97
CA HIS A 45 -9.92 -12.90 -15.97
C HIS A 45 -10.80 -13.95 -15.32
N LYS A 46 -12.11 -13.97 -15.67
CA LYS A 46 -13.08 -15.01 -15.25
C LYS A 46 -12.98 -15.43 -13.78
N GLY A 47 -13.09 -14.47 -12.86
CA GLY A 47 -13.02 -14.72 -11.42
C GLY A 47 -11.59 -14.83 -10.86
N LEU A 48 -10.57 -15.06 -11.69
CA LEU A 48 -9.16 -15.02 -11.29
C LEU A 48 -8.63 -13.59 -11.26
N ARG A 49 -7.97 -13.22 -10.17
CA ARG A 49 -7.21 -11.99 -10.05
C ARG A 49 -5.86 -12.27 -9.40
N ALA A 50 -4.80 -11.94 -10.11
CA ALA A 50 -3.44 -11.98 -9.61
C ALA A 50 -2.87 -10.57 -9.55
N ARG A 51 -2.15 -10.26 -8.49
CA ARG A 51 -1.47 -8.98 -8.30
C ARG A 51 -0.08 -9.22 -7.75
N ALA A 52 0.90 -8.50 -8.27
CA ALA A 52 2.22 -8.35 -7.67
C ALA A 52 2.54 -6.86 -7.61
N GLY A 53 3.09 -6.41 -6.49
CA GLY A 53 3.40 -5.01 -6.27
C GLY A 53 4.67 -4.82 -5.47
N PHE A 54 5.22 -3.62 -5.55
CA PHE A 54 6.31 -3.17 -4.73
C PHE A 54 6.10 -1.74 -4.26
N LEU A 55 6.67 -1.44 -3.11
CA LEU A 55 6.75 -0.10 -2.54
C LEU A 55 8.15 0.10 -1.99
N THR A 56 8.89 1.03 -2.56
CA THR A 56 10.15 1.46 -1.93
C THR A 56 9.81 2.29 -0.71
N GLN A 57 10.51 2.04 0.37
CA GLN A 57 10.46 2.88 1.57
C GLN A 57 11.82 3.56 1.72
N PRO A 58 12.01 4.72 1.08
CA PRO A 58 13.26 5.43 1.19
C PRO A 58 13.48 5.94 2.61
N GLU A 59 14.63 6.48 2.83
CA GLU A 59 15.00 7.09 4.09
C GLU A 59 13.94 8.06 4.60
N ARG A 60 13.60 7.92 5.86
CA ARG A 60 12.72 8.82 6.60
C ARG A 60 13.51 9.55 7.65
N ILE A 61 13.28 10.83 7.79
CA ILE A 61 13.83 11.63 8.85
C ILE A 61 12.78 11.89 9.92
N ASP A 62 13.14 11.64 11.15
CA ASP A 62 12.36 12.06 12.32
C ASP A 62 12.64 13.53 12.61
N ASN A 63 11.61 14.36 12.54
CA ASN A 63 11.73 15.79 12.70
C ASN A 63 12.08 16.23 14.13
N GLN A 64 11.86 15.37 15.12
CA GLN A 64 12.17 15.67 16.53
C GLN A 64 13.61 15.29 16.89
N THR A 65 14.09 14.16 16.39
CA THR A 65 15.37 13.59 16.79
C THR A 65 16.45 13.71 15.71
N GLY A 66 16.08 14.04 14.47
CA GLY A 66 16.98 14.02 13.32
C GLY A 66 17.43 12.60 12.92
N ARG A 67 16.80 11.58 13.48
CA ARG A 67 17.08 10.18 13.20
C ARG A 67 16.68 9.86 11.77
N ILE A 68 17.58 9.27 10.99
CA ILE A 68 17.33 8.81 9.63
C ILE A 68 17.16 7.29 9.67
N SER A 69 16.01 6.81 9.24
CA SER A 69 15.71 5.37 9.15
C SER A 69 15.48 4.95 7.71
N ASN A 70 15.97 3.78 7.34
CA ASN A 70 15.84 3.19 6.03
C ASN A 70 15.35 1.74 6.16
N THR A 71 14.41 1.36 5.29
CA THR A 71 13.92 -0.01 5.17
C THR A 71 14.06 -0.50 3.73
N THR A 72 14.12 -1.81 3.56
CA THR A 72 14.13 -2.42 2.22
C THR A 72 12.78 -2.25 1.53
N VAL A 73 12.77 -2.48 0.22
CA VAL A 73 11.54 -2.48 -0.61
C VAL A 73 10.54 -3.50 -0.07
N ASN A 74 9.29 -3.10 0.08
CA ASN A 74 8.19 -4.02 0.37
C ASN A 74 7.69 -4.63 -0.94
N ILE A 75 7.49 -5.94 -0.96
CA ILE A 75 6.86 -6.66 -2.07
C ILE A 75 5.58 -7.33 -1.56
N ASP A 76 4.49 -7.16 -2.27
CA ASP A 76 3.24 -7.84 -2.02
C ASP A 76 2.81 -8.65 -3.25
N MET A 77 2.34 -9.87 -3.02
CA MET A 77 1.79 -10.73 -4.04
C MET A 77 0.45 -11.27 -3.57
N SER A 78 -0.53 -11.33 -4.45
CA SER A 78 -1.80 -11.97 -4.13
C SER A 78 -2.41 -12.63 -5.34
N VAL A 79 -3.03 -13.78 -5.11
CA VAL A 79 -3.87 -14.46 -6.08
C VAL A 79 -5.22 -14.70 -5.43
N SER A 80 -6.29 -14.36 -6.10
CA SER A 80 -7.65 -14.66 -5.66
C SER A 80 -8.45 -15.26 -6.79
N TYR A 81 -9.30 -16.22 -6.43
CA TYR A 81 -10.21 -16.87 -7.35
C TYR A 81 -11.61 -16.89 -6.76
N SER A 82 -12.57 -16.40 -7.52
CA SER A 82 -13.98 -16.36 -7.14
C SER A 82 -14.78 -17.26 -8.08
N ILE A 83 -15.51 -18.19 -7.51
CA ILE A 83 -16.44 -19.07 -8.22
C ILE A 83 -17.74 -19.14 -7.43
N ASP A 84 -18.84 -18.78 -8.07
CA ASP A 84 -20.16 -18.70 -7.44
C ASP A 84 -20.12 -17.87 -6.12
N ASN A 85 -20.39 -18.52 -5.01
CA ASN A 85 -20.40 -17.90 -3.69
C ASN A 85 -19.07 -18.05 -2.94
N TRP A 86 -18.11 -18.76 -3.51
CA TRP A 86 -16.79 -18.98 -2.90
C TRP A 86 -15.77 -17.95 -3.36
N ASN A 87 -14.92 -17.53 -2.44
CA ASN A 87 -13.73 -16.75 -2.74
C ASN A 87 -12.53 -17.34 -2.02
N PHE A 88 -11.50 -17.66 -2.79
CA PHE A 88 -10.21 -18.17 -2.33
C PHE A 88 -9.18 -17.08 -2.53
N ARG A 89 -8.36 -16.80 -1.53
CA ARG A 89 -7.31 -15.80 -1.63
C ARG A 89 -6.04 -16.30 -0.99
N LEU A 90 -4.94 -16.19 -1.72
CA LEU A 90 -3.57 -16.34 -1.22
C LEU A 90 -2.93 -14.95 -1.25
N LEU A 91 -2.37 -14.55 -0.13
CA LEU A 91 -1.57 -13.33 0.02
C LEU A 91 -0.18 -13.73 0.48
N TYR A 92 0.84 -13.14 -0.08
CA TYR A 92 2.22 -13.33 0.32
C TYR A 92 2.95 -12.00 0.33
N ASN A 93 3.46 -11.62 1.49
CA ASN A 93 4.15 -10.37 1.70
C ASN A 93 5.61 -10.60 2.02
N ASN A 94 6.46 -9.77 1.42
CA ASN A 94 7.90 -9.71 1.70
C ASN A 94 8.56 -11.09 1.66
N PRO A 95 8.75 -11.70 0.46
CA PRO A 95 9.32 -13.04 0.30
C PRO A 95 10.80 -13.13 0.72
N TYR A 96 11.30 -12.11 1.36
CA TYR A 96 12.67 -11.99 1.86
C TYR A 96 12.69 -11.25 3.20
N ARG A 97 13.81 -11.40 3.91
CA ARG A 97 14.00 -10.74 5.20
C ARG A 97 14.20 -9.24 5.02
N LEU A 98 13.32 -8.45 5.61
CA LEU A 98 13.46 -7.00 5.62
C LEU A 98 14.67 -6.58 6.43
N LYS A 99 15.50 -5.72 5.86
CA LYS A 99 16.61 -5.08 6.55
C LYS A 99 16.19 -3.68 6.96
N TYR A 100 16.58 -3.29 8.13
CA TYR A 100 16.35 -1.98 8.71
C TYR A 100 17.70 -1.36 9.08
N SER A 101 17.90 -0.13 8.71
CA SER A 101 19.06 0.62 9.19
C SER A 101 18.62 1.97 9.73
N GLU A 102 19.30 2.41 10.76
CA GLU A 102 19.02 3.66 11.42
C GLU A 102 20.31 4.40 11.67
N LYS A 103 20.34 5.68 11.31
CA LYS A 103 21.46 6.56 11.49
C LYS A 103 21.05 7.71 12.39
N ILE A 104 21.78 7.89 13.49
CA ILE A 104 21.61 9.00 14.41
C ILE A 104 22.89 9.84 14.35
N ASP A 105 22.72 11.14 14.08
CA ASP A 105 23.81 12.10 14.06
C ASP A 105 23.50 13.20 15.07
N LEU A 106 24.22 13.20 16.17
CA LEU A 106 24.10 14.15 17.27
C LEU A 106 25.20 15.24 17.26
N GLY A 107 25.84 15.44 16.11
CA GLY A 107 26.88 16.45 15.93
C GLY A 107 28.27 15.96 16.33
N LEU A 108 28.53 15.79 17.61
CA LEU A 108 29.78 15.23 18.13
C LEU A 108 29.78 13.70 18.11
N TYR A 109 28.63 13.09 17.95
CA TYR A 109 28.45 11.65 18.01
C TYR A 109 27.58 11.17 16.85
N GLN A 110 28.02 10.14 16.15
CA GLN A 110 27.28 9.49 15.08
C GLN A 110 27.20 7.99 15.37
N GLN A 111 25.99 7.45 15.31
CA GLN A 111 25.73 6.04 15.49
C GLN A 111 24.93 5.50 14.30
N THR A 112 25.28 4.32 13.83
CA THR A 112 24.51 3.57 12.85
C THR A 112 24.11 2.23 13.46
N LEU A 113 22.80 1.97 13.49
CA LEU A 113 22.24 0.70 13.91
C LEU A 113 21.70 0.00 12.68
N SER A 114 22.05 -1.25 12.49
CA SER A 114 21.47 -2.10 11.44
C SER A 114 20.88 -3.35 12.06
N ALA A 115 19.63 -3.65 11.72
CA ALA A 115 18.91 -4.81 12.21
C ALA A 115 18.09 -5.45 11.10
N SER A 116 17.77 -6.72 11.25
CA SER A 116 16.73 -7.38 10.45
C SER A 116 15.38 -7.21 11.13
N ALA A 117 14.34 -6.99 10.35
CA ALA A 117 12.99 -6.92 10.90
C ALA A 117 12.60 -8.22 11.61
N PRO A 118 11.77 -8.14 12.67
CA PRO A 118 11.17 -9.32 13.29
C PRO A 118 10.39 -10.17 12.27
N TYR A 119 10.41 -11.48 12.42
CA TYR A 119 9.75 -12.43 11.51
C TYR A 119 8.26 -12.16 11.23
N LYS A 120 7.57 -11.48 12.15
CA LYS A 120 6.16 -11.15 11.98
C LYS A 120 5.85 -10.15 10.87
N TYR A 121 6.85 -9.49 10.31
CA TYR A 121 6.69 -8.45 9.28
C TYR A 121 7.23 -8.86 7.92
N ASP A 122 8.01 -9.93 7.84
CA ASP A 122 8.57 -10.45 6.60
C ASP A 122 8.17 -11.91 6.39
N ASN A 123 8.16 -12.34 5.14
CA ASN A 123 7.87 -13.72 4.73
C ASN A 123 6.51 -14.24 5.24
N VAL A 124 5.48 -13.38 5.16
CA VAL A 124 4.15 -13.69 5.65
C VAL A 124 3.25 -14.20 4.53
N GLY A 125 2.79 -15.44 4.65
CA GLY A 125 1.76 -16.02 3.80
C GLY A 125 0.41 -16.10 4.52
N LEU A 126 -0.67 -15.73 3.84
CA LEU A 126 -2.04 -15.83 4.33
C LEU A 126 -2.93 -16.50 3.30
N ILE A 127 -3.64 -17.54 3.71
CA ILE A 127 -4.68 -18.18 2.92
C ILE A 127 -6.03 -17.82 3.52
N THR A 128 -6.93 -17.31 2.69
CA THR A 128 -8.29 -16.97 3.09
C THR A 128 -9.27 -17.71 2.20
N VAL A 129 -10.24 -18.37 2.81
CA VAL A 129 -11.39 -18.96 2.13
C VAL A 129 -12.64 -18.31 2.69
N SER A 130 -13.48 -17.76 1.82
CA SER A 130 -14.74 -17.15 2.24
C SER A 130 -15.89 -17.64 1.39
N TYR A 131 -17.03 -17.81 2.04
CA TYR A 131 -18.27 -18.20 1.41
C TYR A 131 -19.36 -17.16 1.70
N ARG A 132 -20.07 -16.73 0.67
CA ARG A 132 -21.16 -15.76 0.79
C ARG A 132 -22.50 -16.52 0.86
N PHE A 133 -23.12 -16.50 2.02
CA PHE A 133 -24.47 -17.00 2.19
C PHE A 133 -25.48 -16.00 1.61
N ASN A 134 -26.21 -16.37 0.58
CA ASN A 134 -27.32 -15.58 0.07
C ASN A 134 -28.60 -15.95 0.83
N TYR A 135 -28.66 -15.62 2.13
CA TYR A 135 -29.88 -15.73 2.90
C TYR A 135 -30.69 -14.43 2.75
N GLY A 136 -31.86 -14.53 2.16
CA GLY A 136 -32.84 -13.43 2.11
C GLY A 136 -33.41 -13.17 0.72
N LYS A 137 -34.64 -12.65 0.69
CA LYS A 137 -35.29 -12.11 -0.51
C LYS A 137 -34.32 -11.14 -1.19
N LYS A 138 -34.18 -11.27 -2.52
CA LYS A 138 -33.48 -10.25 -3.32
C LYS A 138 -34.01 -8.88 -2.88
N LYS A 139 -33.26 -8.15 -2.07
CA LYS A 139 -33.53 -6.73 -1.93
C LYS A 139 -33.46 -6.18 -3.34
N HIS A 140 -34.52 -5.54 -3.78
CA HIS A 140 -34.49 -4.77 -5.01
C HIS A 140 -33.19 -4.02 -5.05
N LYS A 141 -32.46 -4.12 -6.15
CA LYS A 141 -31.38 -3.17 -6.41
C LYS A 141 -32.02 -1.81 -6.15
N PHE A 142 -31.56 -1.10 -5.15
CA PHE A 142 -31.80 0.32 -5.08
C PHE A 142 -31.22 0.86 -6.38
N ASP A 143 -32.11 1.29 -7.24
CA ASP A 143 -31.72 2.00 -8.45
C ASP A 143 -31.02 3.25 -7.94
N ASN A 144 -29.72 3.36 -8.15
CA ASN A 144 -28.91 4.51 -7.71
C ASN A 144 -29.31 5.80 -8.45
N THR A 145 -30.41 5.78 -9.19
CA THR A 145 -31.01 6.95 -9.88
C THR A 145 -31.85 7.82 -8.94
N GLU A 146 -32.19 7.37 -7.74
CA GLU A 146 -32.79 8.22 -6.71
C GLU A 146 -31.81 8.53 -5.59
N VAL A 147 -30.67 9.10 -5.92
CA VAL A 147 -29.97 9.98 -4.99
C VAL A 147 -30.80 11.26 -4.93
N ILE A 148 -31.77 11.28 -4.03
CA ILE A 148 -32.42 12.51 -3.62
C ILE A 148 -31.27 13.41 -3.18
N ASP A 149 -31.09 14.48 -3.93
CA ASP A 149 -30.12 15.54 -3.64
C ASP A 149 -30.55 16.23 -2.33
N VAL A 150 -30.08 15.71 -1.20
CA VAL A 150 -30.43 16.22 0.15
C VAL A 150 -29.83 17.61 0.40
N ASN A 151 -29.14 18.18 -0.58
CA ASN A 151 -28.51 19.50 -0.49
C ASN A 151 -29.38 20.68 -0.96
N GLN A 152 -30.67 20.45 -1.30
CA GLN A 152 -31.61 21.54 -1.47
C GLN A 152 -32.38 21.82 -0.17
N THR A 153 -31.69 22.24 0.86
CA THR A 153 -32.30 23.04 1.91
C THR A 153 -32.59 24.43 1.34
N THR A 154 -33.72 24.59 0.76
CA THR A 154 -34.34 25.90 0.51
C THR A 154 -34.50 26.60 1.85
N ILE A 155 -33.58 27.52 2.15
CA ILE A 155 -33.86 28.54 3.14
C ILE A 155 -34.83 29.53 2.46
N SER A 156 -36.10 29.35 2.65
CA SER A 156 -37.08 30.38 2.40
C SER A 156 -37.43 31.06 3.73
N LYS A 157 -37.05 32.32 3.77
CA LYS A 157 -37.50 33.47 4.58
C LYS A 157 -38.28 33.16 5.84
#